data_52f98c6509b856d6bb2be4dba0f8e692
#
_entry.id   52f98c6509b856d6bb2be4dba0f8e692
#
_cell.length_a   1.000
_cell.length_b   1.000
_cell.length_c   1.000
_cell.angle_alpha   90.00
_cell.angle_beta   90.00
_cell.angle_gamma   90.00
#
_symmetry.space_group_name_H-M   'P 1'
#
loop_
_entity.id
_entity.type
_entity.pdbx_description
1 polymer ?
#
loop_
_entity_poly.entity_id
_entity_poly.type
_entity_poly.pdbx_seq_one_letter_code
_entity_poly.pdbx_strand_id
1 'polypeptide(L)'
;MIRLLGDFDLAEEALSEAFAAAIEQWPRDGLPDNPRAWLVSAGRFKAIDGIRRRARYDTGLEDIIEGLEAAEGDPAEAADEALPDDRLRLIFTCCHPALGPDTQVAMTLREVCGLTTEEIASAFIVPPATLAQRIVRAKAKIRDAGIPYQVPGPAELPERLDAVLRVLYLVFNEGYAASSGDALTRADLSAEAIRVGRLLVELLPEPEATGLLALMLLQDSRRAARTSPDGDIVLLDEQDRSLWNRAQIAEGAALVERALSSRRFGPYTLQAAIAAVHAEAPTAAETDWR
;
A
#
# COMPACT_ATOMS: atom_id res chain seq x y z
N MET A 1 -7.82 -11.03 -9.09
CA MET A 1 -8.86 -11.87 -8.43
C MET A 1 -9.93 -11.01 -7.73
N ILE A 2 -9.61 -10.07 -6.84
CA ILE A 2 -10.61 -9.24 -6.13
C ILE A 2 -11.58 -8.53 -7.11
N ARG A 3 -11.07 -7.97 -8.22
CA ARG A 3 -11.91 -7.37 -9.26
C ARG A 3 -12.93 -8.33 -9.88
N LEU A 4 -12.54 -9.59 -10.02
CA LEU A 4 -13.39 -10.63 -10.65
C LEU A 4 -14.44 -11.16 -9.67
N LEU A 5 -14.09 -11.28 -8.39
CA LEU A 5 -14.92 -11.93 -7.37
C LEU A 5 -15.68 -10.95 -6.48
N GLY A 6 -15.27 -9.68 -6.42
CA GLY A 6 -15.89 -8.67 -5.56
C GLY A 6 -15.70 -8.90 -4.07
N ASP A 7 -14.98 -9.95 -3.67
CA ASP A 7 -14.78 -10.37 -2.29
C ASP A 7 -13.32 -10.73 -2.03
N PHE A 8 -12.76 -10.23 -0.92
CA PHE A 8 -11.37 -10.47 -0.54
C PHE A 8 -11.10 -11.92 -0.14
N ASP A 9 -12.00 -12.50 0.65
CA ASP A 9 -11.81 -13.85 1.19
C ASP A 9 -11.91 -14.90 0.07
N LEU A 10 -12.88 -14.73 -0.84
CA LEU A 10 -13.00 -15.58 -2.03
C LEU A 10 -11.78 -15.43 -2.96
N ALA A 11 -11.25 -14.22 -3.10
CA ALA A 11 -10.07 -13.97 -3.93
C ALA A 11 -8.81 -14.61 -3.35
N GLU A 12 -8.61 -14.53 -2.03
CA GLU A 12 -7.48 -15.17 -1.33
C GLU A 12 -7.57 -16.69 -1.39
N GLU A 13 -8.75 -17.27 -1.17
CA GLU A 13 -8.98 -18.71 -1.25
C GLU A 13 -8.68 -19.24 -2.67
N ALA A 14 -9.26 -18.59 -3.68
CA ALA A 14 -9.05 -18.96 -5.09
C ALA A 14 -7.56 -18.85 -5.50
N LEU A 15 -6.87 -17.82 -5.03
CA LEU A 15 -5.45 -17.62 -5.30
C LEU A 15 -4.61 -18.67 -4.58
N SER A 16 -4.91 -18.98 -3.33
CA SER A 16 -4.24 -20.03 -2.56
C SER A 16 -4.37 -21.39 -3.24
N GLU A 17 -5.57 -21.74 -3.71
CA GLU A 17 -5.80 -23.00 -4.47
C GLU A 17 -5.08 -22.99 -5.82
N ALA A 18 -4.96 -21.84 -6.50
CA ALA A 18 -4.22 -21.71 -7.74
C ALA A 18 -2.71 -21.94 -7.52
N PHE A 19 -2.14 -21.39 -6.45
CA PHE A 19 -0.74 -21.64 -6.09
C PHE A 19 -0.51 -23.10 -5.71
N ALA A 20 -1.41 -23.72 -4.96
CA ALA A 20 -1.32 -25.14 -4.65
C ALA A 20 -1.30 -26.00 -5.94
N ALA A 21 -2.16 -25.69 -6.91
CA ALA A 21 -2.17 -26.37 -8.20
C ALA A 21 -0.86 -26.13 -8.99
N ALA A 22 -0.31 -24.91 -8.94
CA ALA A 22 0.98 -24.58 -9.57
C ALA A 22 2.13 -25.41 -9.00
N ILE A 23 2.19 -25.55 -7.68
CA ILE A 23 3.21 -26.36 -6.99
C ILE A 23 3.14 -27.84 -7.44
N GLU A 24 1.95 -28.36 -7.73
CA GLU A 24 1.78 -29.73 -8.18
C GLU A 24 2.06 -29.92 -9.68
N GLN A 25 1.66 -28.95 -10.50
CA GLN A 25 1.66 -29.11 -11.96
C GLN A 25 2.97 -28.65 -12.61
N TRP A 26 3.51 -27.49 -12.22
CA TRP A 26 4.70 -26.93 -12.87
C TRP A 26 5.97 -27.79 -12.78
N PRO A 27 6.21 -28.59 -11.71
CA PRO A 27 7.33 -29.53 -11.70
C PRO A 27 7.20 -30.67 -12.74
N ARG A 28 5.97 -30.99 -13.20
CA ARG A 28 5.71 -32.06 -14.15
C ARG A 28 5.62 -31.57 -15.59
N ASP A 29 4.91 -30.45 -15.78
CA ASP A 29 4.51 -29.92 -17.09
C ASP A 29 5.42 -28.80 -17.58
N GLY A 30 6.31 -28.29 -16.71
CA GLY A 30 7.14 -27.13 -16.96
C GLY A 30 6.46 -25.81 -16.54
N LEU A 31 7.28 -24.75 -16.48
CA LEU A 31 6.78 -23.40 -16.18
C LEU A 31 6.03 -22.88 -17.41
N PRO A 32 4.78 -22.39 -17.29
CA PRO A 32 4.06 -21.80 -18.42
C PRO A 32 4.74 -20.49 -18.90
N ASP A 33 4.54 -20.13 -20.16
CA ASP A 33 5.10 -18.91 -20.76
C ASP A 33 4.68 -17.64 -20.00
N ASN A 34 3.45 -17.62 -19.51
CA ASN A 34 2.95 -16.57 -18.61
C ASN A 34 2.42 -17.18 -17.30
N PRO A 35 3.29 -17.33 -16.26
CA PRO A 35 2.91 -17.94 -14.98
C PRO A 35 1.79 -17.19 -14.25
N ARG A 36 1.79 -15.87 -14.38
CA ARG A 36 0.75 -15.03 -13.76
C ARG A 36 -0.62 -15.26 -14.40
N ALA A 37 -0.65 -15.29 -15.68
CA ALA A 37 -1.83 -15.58 -16.46
C ALA A 37 -2.43 -16.94 -16.09
N TRP A 38 -1.59 -17.94 -16.00
CA TRP A 38 -1.98 -19.27 -15.58
C TRP A 38 -2.61 -19.27 -14.18
N LEU A 39 -1.99 -18.54 -13.22
CA LEU A 39 -2.51 -18.42 -11.86
C LEU A 39 -3.88 -17.73 -11.83
N VAL A 40 -4.09 -16.67 -12.62
CA VAL A 40 -5.39 -15.98 -12.71
C VAL A 40 -6.46 -16.91 -13.27
N SER A 41 -6.16 -17.64 -14.35
CA SER A 41 -7.08 -18.61 -14.96
C SER A 41 -7.38 -19.77 -14.00
N ALA A 42 -6.36 -20.36 -13.39
CA ALA A 42 -6.54 -21.43 -12.42
C ALA A 42 -7.38 -20.96 -11.22
N GLY A 43 -7.09 -19.78 -10.67
CA GLY A 43 -7.86 -19.18 -9.58
C GLY A 43 -9.32 -18.92 -9.95
N ARG A 44 -9.60 -18.44 -11.18
CA ARG A 44 -10.96 -18.29 -11.69
C ARG A 44 -11.73 -19.62 -11.70
N PHE A 45 -11.14 -20.68 -12.26
CA PHE A 45 -11.77 -21.99 -12.27
C PHE A 45 -12.03 -22.51 -10.85
N LYS A 46 -11.05 -22.37 -9.95
CA LYS A 46 -11.20 -22.77 -8.55
C LYS A 46 -12.29 -21.98 -7.83
N ALA A 47 -12.38 -20.65 -8.07
CA ALA A 47 -13.44 -19.84 -7.54
C ALA A 47 -14.82 -20.31 -7.99
N ILE A 48 -15.01 -20.53 -9.30
CA ILE A 48 -16.28 -21.04 -9.86
C ILE A 48 -16.68 -22.36 -9.19
N ASP A 49 -15.74 -23.32 -9.09
CA ASP A 49 -15.99 -24.61 -8.44
C ASP A 49 -16.32 -24.46 -6.94
N GLY A 50 -15.63 -23.56 -6.24
CA GLY A 50 -15.88 -23.26 -4.83
C GLY A 50 -17.26 -22.63 -4.62
N ILE A 51 -17.60 -21.63 -5.44
CA ILE A 51 -18.89 -20.95 -5.38
C ILE A 51 -20.03 -21.89 -5.75
N ARG A 52 -19.91 -22.72 -6.80
CA ARG A 52 -20.91 -23.74 -7.16
C ARG A 52 -21.19 -24.75 -6.03
N ARG A 53 -20.16 -25.11 -5.26
CA ARG A 53 -20.33 -25.98 -4.09
C ARG A 53 -21.12 -25.28 -2.97
N ARG A 54 -20.90 -23.96 -2.78
CA ARG A 54 -21.58 -23.12 -1.77
C ARG A 54 -22.99 -22.69 -2.19
N ALA A 55 -23.20 -22.39 -3.48
CA ALA A 55 -24.48 -21.94 -4.05
C ALA A 55 -25.62 -22.98 -3.86
N ARG A 56 -25.31 -24.25 -3.56
CA ARG A 56 -26.31 -25.22 -3.13
C ARG A 56 -27.04 -24.83 -1.83
N TYR A 57 -26.49 -23.86 -1.09
CA TYR A 57 -27.00 -23.39 0.20
C TYR A 57 -27.22 -21.88 0.27
N ASP A 58 -26.82 -21.12 -0.78
CA ASP A 58 -26.92 -19.65 -0.80
C ASP A 58 -27.15 -19.13 -2.24
N THR A 59 -28.35 -18.62 -2.51
CA THR A 59 -28.82 -18.20 -3.85
C THR A 59 -28.18 -16.87 -4.32
N GLY A 60 -27.52 -16.11 -3.45
CA GLY A 60 -26.86 -14.84 -3.84
C GLY A 60 -25.53 -14.97 -4.58
N LEU A 61 -25.01 -16.21 -4.73
CA LEU A 61 -23.73 -16.48 -5.38
C LEU A 61 -23.84 -16.80 -6.88
N GLU A 62 -25.06 -16.96 -7.38
CA GLU A 62 -25.32 -17.31 -8.80
C GLU A 62 -24.93 -16.17 -9.75
N ASP A 63 -25.20 -14.91 -9.38
CA ASP A 63 -24.84 -13.72 -10.16
C ASP A 63 -23.30 -13.59 -10.35
N ILE A 64 -22.53 -14.00 -9.33
CA ILE A 64 -21.06 -13.99 -9.40
C ILE A 64 -20.57 -15.03 -10.41
N ILE A 65 -21.19 -16.22 -10.46
CA ILE A 65 -20.83 -17.30 -11.41
C ILE A 65 -21.11 -16.82 -12.82
N GLU A 66 -22.29 -16.25 -13.08
CA GLU A 66 -22.68 -15.77 -14.39
C GLU A 66 -21.73 -14.66 -14.88
N GLY A 67 -21.37 -13.73 -14.01
CA GLY A 67 -20.37 -12.71 -14.30
C GLY A 67 -18.97 -13.25 -14.61
N LEU A 68 -18.55 -14.32 -13.88
CA LEU A 68 -17.27 -15.01 -14.12
C LEU A 68 -17.27 -15.82 -15.43
N GLU A 69 -18.37 -16.44 -15.79
CA GLU A 69 -18.50 -17.21 -17.02
C GLU A 69 -18.66 -16.33 -18.26
N ALA A 70 -19.33 -15.18 -18.12
CA ALA A 70 -19.57 -14.23 -19.20
C ALA A 70 -18.34 -13.37 -19.56
N ALA A 71 -17.29 -13.35 -18.72
CA ALA A 71 -16.07 -12.61 -19.02
C ALA A 71 -15.34 -13.25 -20.23
N GLU A 72 -15.60 -12.72 -21.42
CA GLU A 72 -14.97 -13.11 -22.68
C GLU A 72 -13.53 -12.56 -22.74
N GLY A 73 -12.59 -13.36 -23.26
CA GLY A 73 -11.18 -13.04 -23.46
C GLY A 73 -10.25 -13.85 -22.60
N ASP A 74 -8.97 -13.86 -22.95
CA ASP A 74 -7.94 -14.46 -22.10
C ASP A 74 -7.81 -13.64 -20.83
N PRO A 75 -8.17 -14.19 -19.66
CA PRO A 75 -8.04 -13.45 -18.39
C PRO A 75 -6.62 -12.99 -18.12
N ALA A 76 -5.68 -13.56 -18.83
CA ALA A 76 -4.26 -13.35 -18.75
C ALA A 76 -3.81 -12.05 -19.40
N GLU A 77 -4.24 -11.81 -20.64
CA GLU A 77 -3.91 -10.56 -21.36
C GLU A 77 -4.58 -9.37 -20.66
N ALA A 78 -5.85 -9.52 -20.28
CA ALA A 78 -6.58 -8.48 -19.53
C ALA A 78 -5.99 -8.21 -18.12
N ALA A 79 -5.29 -9.19 -17.52
CA ALA A 79 -4.71 -9.03 -16.18
C ALA A 79 -3.40 -8.22 -16.20
N ASP A 80 -2.62 -8.27 -17.27
CA ASP A 80 -1.35 -7.52 -17.36
C ASP A 80 -1.58 -6.04 -17.70
N GLU A 81 -2.52 -5.74 -18.59
CA GLU A 81 -2.90 -4.36 -18.92
C GLU A 81 -3.59 -3.64 -17.75
N ALA A 82 -4.38 -4.36 -16.96
CA ALA A 82 -5.14 -3.79 -15.85
C ALA A 82 -4.39 -3.71 -14.51
N LEU A 83 -3.13 -4.20 -14.43
CA LEU A 83 -2.41 -4.29 -13.17
C LEU A 83 -2.19 -2.95 -12.44
N PRO A 84 -1.78 -1.87 -13.11
CA PRO A 84 -1.63 -0.57 -12.46
C PRO A 84 -2.94 -0.09 -11.86
N ASP A 85 -4.03 -0.20 -12.61
CA ASP A 85 -5.37 0.21 -12.22
C ASP A 85 -5.92 -0.65 -11.05
N ASP A 86 -5.69 -1.95 -11.05
CA ASP A 86 -6.09 -2.84 -9.96
C ASP A 86 -5.35 -2.52 -8.64
N ARG A 87 -4.08 -2.12 -8.70
CA ARG A 87 -3.34 -1.68 -7.51
C ARG A 87 -3.91 -0.38 -6.93
N LEU A 88 -4.24 0.56 -7.78
CA LEU A 88 -4.85 1.82 -7.35
C LEU A 88 -6.23 1.57 -6.73
N ARG A 89 -7.04 0.72 -7.36
CA ARG A 89 -8.35 0.28 -6.81
C ARG A 89 -8.19 -0.34 -5.42
N LEU A 90 -7.20 -1.21 -5.23
CA LEU A 90 -6.92 -1.84 -3.94
C LEU A 90 -6.60 -0.80 -2.86
N ILE A 91 -5.72 0.17 -3.17
CA ILE A 91 -5.37 1.25 -2.25
C ILE A 91 -6.61 2.03 -1.83
N PHE A 92 -7.44 2.46 -2.79
CA PHE A 92 -8.66 3.22 -2.49
C PHE A 92 -9.69 2.41 -1.71
N THR A 93 -9.78 1.10 -1.96
CA THR A 93 -10.68 0.22 -1.22
C THR A 93 -10.23 0.04 0.23
N CYS A 94 -8.94 -0.21 0.47
CA CYS A 94 -8.37 -0.33 1.82
C CYS A 94 -8.48 0.97 2.63
N CYS A 95 -8.37 2.12 1.97
CA CYS A 95 -8.48 3.45 2.58
C CYS A 95 -9.89 4.05 2.53
N HIS A 96 -10.94 3.23 2.33
CA HIS A 96 -12.30 3.74 2.23
C HIS A 96 -12.77 4.41 3.53
N PRO A 97 -13.40 5.62 3.49
CA PRO A 97 -13.83 6.37 4.68
C PRO A 97 -14.80 5.63 5.60
N ALA A 98 -15.53 4.65 5.08
CA ALA A 98 -16.38 3.78 5.90
C ALA A 98 -15.59 2.93 6.90
N LEU A 99 -14.29 2.72 6.68
CA LEU A 99 -13.39 2.06 7.62
C LEU A 99 -12.79 3.10 8.56
N GLY A 100 -12.65 2.75 9.86
CA GLY A 100 -11.94 3.63 10.80
C GLY A 100 -10.44 3.70 10.49
N PRO A 101 -9.73 4.77 10.92
CA PRO A 101 -8.32 5.00 10.56
C PRO A 101 -7.39 3.82 10.86
N ASP A 102 -7.47 3.25 12.06
CA ASP A 102 -6.66 2.07 12.42
C ASP A 102 -6.93 0.85 11.53
N THR A 103 -8.18 0.73 11.05
CA THR A 103 -8.58 -0.35 10.17
C THR A 103 -8.07 -0.11 8.75
N GLN A 104 -8.11 1.12 8.27
CA GLN A 104 -7.52 1.51 6.98
C GLN A 104 -6.02 1.21 6.95
N VAL A 105 -5.29 1.58 8.01
CA VAL A 105 -3.87 1.27 8.15
C VAL A 105 -3.62 -0.24 8.13
N ALA A 106 -4.36 -1.00 8.94
CA ALA A 106 -4.21 -2.46 9.02
C ALA A 106 -4.50 -3.14 7.67
N MET A 107 -5.56 -2.73 6.97
CA MET A 107 -5.91 -3.24 5.64
C MET A 107 -4.85 -2.88 4.59
N THR A 108 -4.34 -1.66 4.60
CA THR A 108 -3.29 -1.23 3.67
C THR A 108 -2.01 -2.04 3.87
N LEU A 109 -1.57 -2.21 5.11
CA LEU A 109 -0.37 -3.01 5.42
C LEU A 109 -0.56 -4.48 5.02
N ARG A 110 -1.72 -5.05 5.25
CA ARG A 110 -2.01 -6.44 4.90
C ARG A 110 -2.14 -6.66 3.40
N GLU A 111 -3.01 -5.91 2.73
CA GLU A 111 -3.45 -6.20 1.37
C GLU A 111 -2.58 -5.50 0.29
N VAL A 112 -2.03 -4.33 0.61
CA VAL A 112 -1.20 -3.54 -0.34
C VAL A 112 0.28 -3.78 -0.11
N CYS A 113 0.72 -3.82 1.16
CA CYS A 113 2.13 -4.01 1.51
C CYS A 113 2.50 -5.49 1.66
N GLY A 114 1.53 -6.41 1.85
CA GLY A 114 1.76 -7.84 1.95
C GLY A 114 2.34 -8.30 3.29
N LEU A 115 2.26 -7.46 4.33
CA LEU A 115 2.72 -7.83 5.67
C LEU A 115 1.83 -8.90 6.29
N THR A 116 2.43 -9.76 7.12
CA THR A 116 1.68 -10.75 7.90
C THR A 116 0.90 -10.10 9.05
N THR A 117 -0.11 -10.80 9.54
CA THR A 117 -0.90 -10.32 10.70
C THR A 117 0.00 -10.14 11.93
N GLU A 118 0.99 -11.01 12.12
CA GLU A 118 1.94 -10.99 13.22
C GLU A 118 2.86 -9.78 13.15
N GLU A 119 3.39 -9.44 11.95
CA GLU A 119 4.23 -8.26 11.72
C GLU A 119 3.47 -6.98 12.01
N ILE A 120 2.24 -6.86 11.49
CA ILE A 120 1.38 -5.70 11.74
C ILE A 120 1.02 -5.59 13.22
N ALA A 121 0.66 -6.70 13.86
CA ALA A 121 0.31 -6.74 15.28
C ALA A 121 1.48 -6.32 16.17
N SER A 122 2.69 -6.78 15.84
CA SER A 122 3.92 -6.36 16.51
C SER A 122 4.18 -4.86 16.36
N ALA A 123 4.01 -4.32 15.15
CA ALA A 123 4.19 -2.90 14.87
C ALA A 123 3.24 -2.00 15.67
N PHE A 124 1.98 -2.42 15.82
CA PHE A 124 0.96 -1.65 16.56
C PHE A 124 0.81 -2.04 18.04
N ILE A 125 1.67 -2.93 18.54
CA ILE A 125 1.67 -3.39 19.95
C ILE A 125 0.28 -3.92 20.35
N VAL A 126 -0.34 -4.71 19.49
CA VAL A 126 -1.62 -5.35 19.74
C VAL A 126 -1.49 -6.88 19.62
N PRO A 127 -2.34 -7.66 20.32
CA PRO A 127 -2.35 -9.12 20.14
C PRO A 127 -2.70 -9.50 18.69
N PRO A 128 -1.99 -10.47 18.06
CA PRO A 128 -2.29 -10.93 16.68
C PRO A 128 -3.76 -11.32 16.47
N ALA A 129 -4.38 -11.97 17.45
CA ALA A 129 -5.80 -12.33 17.39
C ALA A 129 -6.73 -11.10 17.28
N THR A 130 -6.39 -10.01 17.98
CA THR A 130 -7.15 -8.76 17.92
C THR A 130 -7.04 -8.12 16.54
N LEU A 131 -5.84 -8.12 15.96
CA LEU A 131 -5.62 -7.60 14.60
C LEU A 131 -6.32 -8.47 13.56
N ALA A 132 -6.21 -9.79 13.65
CA ALA A 132 -6.90 -10.73 12.76
C ALA A 132 -8.41 -10.46 12.75
N GLN A 133 -9.04 -10.31 13.92
CA GLN A 133 -10.45 -9.95 14.02
C GLN A 133 -10.77 -8.60 13.41
N ARG A 134 -9.88 -7.60 13.53
CA ARG A 134 -10.04 -6.28 12.92
C ARG A 134 -10.07 -6.39 11.39
N ILE A 135 -9.14 -7.15 10.80
CA ILE A 135 -9.06 -7.39 9.35
C ILE A 135 -10.31 -8.15 8.87
N VAL A 136 -10.72 -9.22 9.54
CA VAL A 136 -11.94 -9.98 9.18
C VAL A 136 -13.17 -9.08 9.19
N ARG A 137 -13.34 -8.25 10.22
CA ARG A 137 -14.47 -7.31 10.29
C ARG A 137 -14.40 -6.23 9.20
N ALA A 138 -13.19 -5.81 8.82
CA ALA A 138 -13.01 -4.85 7.74
C ALA A 138 -13.43 -5.44 6.39
N LYS A 139 -13.00 -6.66 6.07
CA LYS A 139 -13.39 -7.39 4.85
C LYS A 139 -14.91 -7.60 4.81
N ALA A 140 -15.50 -8.06 5.90
CA ALA A 140 -16.95 -8.19 6.02
C ALA A 140 -17.66 -6.85 5.79
N LYS A 141 -17.17 -5.75 6.38
CA LYS A 141 -17.76 -4.43 6.19
C LYS A 141 -17.66 -3.92 4.75
N ILE A 142 -16.54 -4.19 4.06
CA ILE A 142 -16.36 -3.85 2.64
C ILE A 142 -17.43 -4.59 1.82
N ARG A 143 -17.58 -5.90 2.02
CA ARG A 143 -18.56 -6.74 1.34
C ARG A 143 -19.99 -6.31 1.65
N ASP A 144 -20.37 -6.22 2.93
CA ASP A 144 -21.74 -5.99 3.37
C ASP A 144 -22.23 -4.58 3.05
N ALA A 145 -21.34 -3.59 3.00
CA ALA A 145 -21.64 -2.23 2.58
C ALA A 145 -21.55 -2.03 1.06
N GLY A 146 -21.23 -3.06 0.28
CA GLY A 146 -21.09 -2.97 -1.17
C GLY A 146 -20.05 -1.96 -1.61
N ILE A 147 -18.94 -1.81 -0.86
CA ILE A 147 -17.88 -0.86 -1.20
C ILE A 147 -17.24 -1.29 -2.51
N PRO A 148 -17.31 -0.45 -3.57
CA PRO A 148 -16.88 -0.86 -4.88
C PRO A 148 -15.34 -0.94 -4.97
N TYR A 149 -14.86 -1.97 -5.65
CA TYR A 149 -13.45 -2.13 -6.00
C TYR A 149 -13.13 -1.32 -7.25
N GLN A 150 -12.99 0.00 -7.07
CA GLN A 150 -12.78 0.95 -8.17
C GLN A 150 -11.96 2.17 -7.75
N VAL A 151 -11.39 2.85 -8.73
CA VAL A 151 -10.82 4.20 -8.52
C VAL A 151 -12.00 5.17 -8.39
N PRO A 152 -12.00 6.06 -7.40
CA PRO A 152 -13.06 7.06 -7.24
C PRO A 152 -13.20 7.95 -8.46
N GLY A 153 -14.45 8.38 -8.73
CA GLY A 153 -14.71 9.38 -9.76
C GLY A 153 -14.12 10.76 -9.41
N PRO A 154 -13.99 11.67 -10.40
CA PRO A 154 -13.37 12.99 -10.21
C PRO A 154 -13.96 13.81 -9.06
N ALA A 155 -15.24 13.66 -8.76
CA ALA A 155 -15.92 14.38 -7.69
C ALA A 155 -15.52 13.89 -6.29
N GLU A 156 -15.27 12.60 -6.13
CA GLU A 156 -14.91 11.97 -4.85
C GLU A 156 -13.40 11.87 -4.66
N LEU A 157 -12.66 11.92 -5.75
CA LEU A 157 -11.21 11.68 -5.76
C LEU A 157 -10.44 12.53 -4.74
N PRO A 158 -10.69 13.84 -4.56
CA PRO A 158 -9.93 14.66 -3.60
C PRO A 158 -10.07 14.15 -2.17
N GLU A 159 -11.29 13.90 -1.69
CA GLU A 159 -11.55 13.39 -0.33
C GLU A 159 -10.97 11.98 -0.14
N ARG A 160 -11.14 11.13 -1.15
CA ARG A 160 -10.63 9.75 -1.12
C ARG A 160 -9.10 9.71 -1.15
N LEU A 161 -8.46 10.60 -1.92
CA LEU A 161 -7.01 10.75 -1.94
C LEU A 161 -6.49 11.24 -0.59
N ASP A 162 -7.15 12.19 0.05
CA ASP A 162 -6.77 12.64 1.40
C ASP A 162 -6.75 11.50 2.42
N ALA A 163 -7.71 10.57 2.33
CA ALA A 163 -7.72 9.38 3.18
C ALA A 163 -6.50 8.48 2.90
N VAL A 164 -6.17 8.25 1.64
CA VAL A 164 -4.98 7.46 1.23
C VAL A 164 -3.69 8.12 1.74
N LEU A 165 -3.53 9.41 1.51
CA LEU A 165 -2.32 10.15 1.92
C LEU A 165 -2.15 10.12 3.44
N ARG A 166 -3.24 10.24 4.19
CA ARG A 166 -3.24 10.15 5.66
C ARG A 166 -2.80 8.77 6.12
N VAL A 167 -3.30 7.70 5.50
CA VAL A 167 -2.91 6.33 5.83
C VAL A 167 -1.43 6.10 5.56
N LEU A 168 -0.93 6.51 4.39
CA LEU A 168 0.50 6.38 4.05
C LEU A 168 1.38 7.17 5.01
N TYR A 169 0.97 8.39 5.38
CA TYR A 169 1.68 9.20 6.38
C TYR A 169 1.71 8.54 7.76
N LEU A 170 0.60 7.92 8.20
CA LEU A 170 0.54 7.19 9.46
C LEU A 170 1.44 5.94 9.44
N VAL A 171 1.43 5.18 8.35
CA VAL A 171 2.32 4.02 8.16
C VAL A 171 3.79 4.45 8.20
N PHE A 172 4.12 5.53 7.48
CA PHE A 172 5.47 6.07 7.48
C PHE A 172 5.91 6.51 8.89
N ASN A 173 5.07 7.28 9.59
CA ASN A 173 5.41 7.77 10.93
C ASN A 173 5.59 6.64 11.93
N GLU A 174 4.77 5.59 11.87
CA GLU A 174 4.94 4.40 12.72
C GLU A 174 6.28 3.73 12.48
N GLY A 175 6.74 3.67 11.23
CA GLY A 175 8.09 3.18 10.88
C GLY A 175 9.22 4.14 11.27
N TYR A 176 8.97 5.45 11.15
CA TYR A 176 9.95 6.50 11.36
C TYR A 176 10.13 6.89 12.84
N ALA A 177 9.07 6.91 13.63
CA ALA A 177 9.08 7.33 15.04
C ALA A 177 9.45 6.21 16.03
N ALA A 178 9.77 5.03 15.54
CA ALA A 178 10.14 3.88 16.33
C ALA A 178 11.49 4.06 17.02
N SER A 179 11.48 4.72 18.14
CA SER A 179 12.65 4.93 18.98
C SER A 179 12.83 3.87 20.09
N SER A 180 11.99 2.81 20.14
CA SER A 180 12.12 1.74 21.14
C SER A 180 11.42 0.46 20.69
N GLY A 181 12.15 -0.68 20.70
CA GLY A 181 11.69 -2.02 20.31
C GLY A 181 12.33 -2.50 19.01
N ASP A 182 12.28 -3.80 18.72
CA ASP A 182 12.99 -4.47 17.61
C ASP A 182 13.00 -3.63 16.32
N ALA A 183 14.14 -3.01 16.08
CA ALA A 183 14.35 -1.95 15.08
C ALA A 183 14.03 -2.37 13.63
N LEU A 184 14.06 -3.67 13.33
CA LEU A 184 13.88 -4.23 11.99
C LEU A 184 12.45 -4.04 11.45
N THR A 185 11.44 -4.29 12.25
CA THR A 185 10.03 -4.28 11.81
C THR A 185 9.56 -2.88 11.41
N ARG A 186 10.04 -1.84 12.07
CA ARG A 186 9.59 -0.46 11.87
C ARG A 186 10.30 0.24 10.72
N ALA A 187 11.57 -0.07 10.48
CA ALA A 187 12.28 0.41 9.28
C ALA A 187 11.62 -0.11 7.99
N ASP A 188 11.10 -1.32 8.02
CA ASP A 188 10.37 -1.92 6.91
C ASP A 188 9.05 -1.19 6.62
N LEU A 189 8.33 -0.71 7.64
CA LEU A 189 7.10 0.08 7.45
C LEU A 189 7.35 1.40 6.71
N SER A 190 8.41 2.13 7.05
CA SER A 190 8.74 3.37 6.33
C SER A 190 9.15 3.07 4.88
N ALA A 191 9.91 2.00 4.65
CA ALA A 191 10.29 1.58 3.31
C ALA A 191 9.06 1.19 2.47
N GLU A 192 8.10 0.46 3.07
CA GLU A 192 6.84 0.11 2.41
C GLU A 192 5.97 1.34 2.14
N ALA A 193 5.88 2.29 3.06
CA ALA A 193 5.15 3.54 2.83
C ALA A 193 5.75 4.32 1.66
N ILE A 194 7.07 4.42 1.57
CA ILE A 194 7.78 5.05 0.44
C ILE A 194 7.51 4.28 -0.86
N ARG A 195 7.56 2.94 -0.84
CA ARG A 195 7.29 2.11 -2.02
C ARG A 195 5.86 2.33 -2.53
N VAL A 196 4.87 2.31 -1.64
CA VAL A 196 3.47 2.58 -2.02
C VAL A 196 3.27 4.03 -2.45
N GLY A 197 3.95 4.98 -1.81
CA GLY A 197 3.96 6.38 -2.21
C GLY A 197 4.48 6.59 -3.64
N ARG A 198 5.57 5.92 -4.03
CA ARG A 198 6.07 5.93 -5.42
C ARG A 198 5.04 5.36 -6.39
N LEU A 199 4.46 4.22 -6.06
CA LEU A 199 3.40 3.60 -6.86
C LEU A 199 2.21 4.56 -7.02
N LEU A 200 1.78 5.22 -5.94
CA LEU A 200 0.68 6.17 -5.99
C LEU A 200 0.99 7.34 -6.93
N VAL A 201 2.20 7.93 -6.83
CA VAL A 201 2.62 9.04 -7.68
C VAL A 201 2.77 8.63 -9.15
N GLU A 202 3.18 7.39 -9.42
CA GLU A 202 3.24 6.82 -10.77
C GLU A 202 1.84 6.70 -11.40
N LEU A 203 0.88 6.18 -10.63
CA LEU A 203 -0.48 5.91 -11.11
C LEU A 203 -1.39 7.14 -11.05
N LEU A 204 -1.17 8.03 -10.09
CA LEU A 204 -1.97 9.22 -9.85
C LEU A 204 -1.05 10.38 -9.42
N PRO A 205 -0.47 11.12 -10.39
CA PRO A 205 0.53 12.16 -10.13
C PRO A 205 -0.06 13.46 -9.58
N GLU A 206 -0.85 13.37 -8.51
CA GLU A 206 -1.40 14.55 -7.82
C GLU A 206 -0.33 15.27 -6.99
N PRO A 207 -0.37 16.60 -6.90
CA PRO A 207 0.67 17.39 -6.23
C PRO A 207 0.89 16.99 -4.76
N GLU A 208 -0.18 16.77 -3.99
CA GLU A 208 -0.06 16.36 -2.59
C GLU A 208 0.45 14.92 -2.41
N ALA A 209 0.16 14.01 -3.32
CA ALA A 209 0.77 12.69 -3.34
C ALA A 209 2.29 12.79 -3.60
N THR A 210 2.68 13.66 -4.54
CA THR A 210 4.07 13.99 -4.84
C THR A 210 4.77 14.63 -3.63
N GLY A 211 4.09 15.57 -2.95
CA GLY A 211 4.57 16.23 -1.74
C GLY A 211 4.76 15.26 -0.57
N LEU A 212 3.82 14.34 -0.36
CA LEU A 212 3.97 13.32 0.68
C LEU A 212 5.14 12.37 0.40
N LEU A 213 5.32 11.93 -0.84
CA LEU A 213 6.47 11.10 -1.21
C LEU A 213 7.79 11.85 -0.96
N ALA A 214 7.85 13.12 -1.35
CA ALA A 214 9.02 13.96 -1.09
C ALA A 214 9.31 14.08 0.42
N LEU A 215 8.28 14.32 1.23
CA LEU A 215 8.41 14.40 2.69
C LEU A 215 8.97 13.11 3.27
N MET A 216 8.41 11.96 2.88
CA MET A 216 8.88 10.66 3.35
C MET A 216 10.34 10.41 2.97
N LEU A 217 10.75 10.70 1.73
CA LEU A 217 12.14 10.55 1.27
C LEU A 217 13.11 11.45 2.03
N LEU A 218 12.77 12.73 2.20
CA LEU A 218 13.61 13.71 2.90
C LEU A 218 13.77 13.35 4.38
N GLN A 219 12.71 12.89 5.03
CA GLN A 219 12.78 12.44 6.42
C GLN A 219 13.58 11.13 6.54
N ASP A 220 13.34 10.16 5.65
CA ASP A 220 14.02 8.87 5.66
C ASP A 220 15.52 8.97 5.33
N SER A 221 15.90 9.95 4.51
CA SER A 221 17.30 10.20 4.15
C SER A 221 18.24 10.35 5.35
N ARG A 222 17.71 10.79 6.48
CA ARG A 222 18.45 11.05 7.73
C ARG A 222 18.48 9.86 8.68
N ARG A 223 17.86 8.73 8.33
CA ARG A 223 17.66 7.58 9.22
C ARG A 223 18.94 7.13 9.90
N ALA A 224 20.04 7.01 9.15
CA ALA A 224 21.34 6.54 9.68
C ALA A 224 21.97 7.50 10.71
N ALA A 225 21.60 8.78 10.70
CA ALA A 225 22.14 9.79 11.61
C ALA A 225 21.22 10.10 12.80
N ARG A 226 20.01 9.51 12.86
CA ARG A 226 19.01 9.85 13.89
C ARG A 226 19.21 9.17 15.23
N THR A 227 19.97 8.09 15.27
CA THR A 227 20.20 7.35 16.49
C THR A 227 21.69 7.21 16.73
N SER A 228 22.12 7.40 17.97
CA SER A 228 23.49 7.10 18.42
C SER A 228 23.73 5.59 18.47
N PRO A 229 24.98 5.12 18.56
CA PRO A 229 25.30 3.71 18.79
C PRO A 229 24.64 3.13 20.05
N ASP A 230 24.32 3.97 21.04
CA ASP A 230 23.68 3.59 22.29
C ASP A 230 22.14 3.57 22.19
N GLY A 231 21.59 3.95 21.02
CA GLY A 231 20.14 3.95 20.75
C GLY A 231 19.42 5.26 21.10
N ASP A 232 20.14 6.29 21.52
CA ASP A 232 19.55 7.61 21.82
C ASP A 232 19.25 8.39 20.56
N ILE A 233 18.20 9.24 20.63
CA ILE A 233 17.83 10.11 19.51
C ILE A 233 18.82 11.26 19.41
N VAL A 234 19.40 11.44 18.22
CA VAL A 234 20.26 12.57 17.87
C VAL A 234 19.44 13.71 17.29
N LEU A 235 19.55 14.93 17.87
CA LEU A 235 18.84 16.10 17.37
C LEU A 235 19.31 16.51 15.98
N LEU A 236 18.44 17.17 15.20
CA LEU A 236 18.69 17.48 13.80
C LEU A 236 19.97 18.30 13.56
N ASP A 237 20.26 19.24 14.44
CA ASP A 237 21.44 20.11 14.41
C ASP A 237 22.75 19.38 14.81
N GLU A 238 22.63 18.27 15.55
CA GLU A 238 23.73 17.44 16.00
C GLU A 238 24.01 16.26 15.06
N GLN A 239 23.13 15.99 14.09
CA GLN A 239 23.26 14.87 13.17
C GLN A 239 24.47 15.01 12.24
N ASP A 240 25.23 13.92 12.09
CA ASP A 240 26.25 13.83 11.05
C ASP A 240 25.62 13.72 9.66
N ARG A 241 25.65 14.84 8.94
CA ARG A 241 25.06 14.94 7.58
C ARG A 241 25.81 14.14 6.53
N SER A 242 27.01 13.63 6.83
CA SER A 242 27.75 12.73 5.94
C SER A 242 27.06 11.36 5.82
N LEU A 243 26.28 10.98 6.83
CA LEU A 243 25.50 9.74 6.87
C LEU A 243 24.16 9.85 6.15
N TRP A 244 23.76 11.05 5.70
CA TRP A 244 22.48 11.26 5.04
C TRP A 244 22.50 10.68 3.62
N ASN A 245 21.39 10.04 3.22
CA ASN A 245 21.23 9.47 1.89
C ASN A 245 21.02 10.56 0.84
N ARG A 246 22.09 10.89 0.13
CA ARG A 246 22.10 11.95 -0.90
C ARG A 246 21.18 11.66 -2.07
N ALA A 247 20.98 10.40 -2.43
CA ALA A 247 20.08 10.02 -3.51
C ALA A 247 18.61 10.31 -3.14
N GLN A 248 18.20 9.97 -1.90
CA GLN A 248 16.86 10.29 -1.41
C GLN A 248 16.65 11.80 -1.28
N ILE A 249 17.68 12.56 -0.87
CA ILE A 249 17.60 14.03 -0.79
C ILE A 249 17.39 14.62 -2.19
N ALA A 250 18.16 14.21 -3.17
CA ALA A 250 18.04 14.71 -4.54
C ALA A 250 16.67 14.37 -5.16
N GLU A 251 16.20 13.13 -4.96
CA GLU A 251 14.86 12.71 -5.41
C GLU A 251 13.77 13.54 -4.71
N GLY A 252 13.84 13.68 -3.40
CA GLY A 252 12.87 14.44 -2.60
C GLY A 252 12.81 15.91 -2.98
N ALA A 253 13.96 16.58 -3.16
CA ALA A 253 14.03 17.97 -3.57
C ALA A 253 13.39 18.19 -4.95
N ALA A 254 13.70 17.33 -5.94
CA ALA A 254 13.09 17.41 -7.28
C ALA A 254 11.56 17.20 -7.23
N LEU A 255 11.07 16.33 -6.34
CA LEU A 255 9.63 16.14 -6.13
C LEU A 255 8.98 17.37 -5.49
N VAL A 256 9.64 18.03 -4.53
CA VAL A 256 9.17 19.30 -3.93
C VAL A 256 9.00 20.38 -5.00
N GLU A 257 10.02 20.60 -5.83
CA GLU A 257 9.96 21.58 -6.91
C GLU A 257 8.80 21.29 -7.87
N ARG A 258 8.61 20.02 -8.24
CA ARG A 258 7.50 19.60 -9.10
C ARG A 258 6.15 19.87 -8.47
N ALA A 259 5.97 19.53 -7.18
CA ALA A 259 4.72 19.75 -6.46
C ALA A 259 4.40 21.24 -6.32
N LEU A 260 5.38 22.08 -5.93
CA LEU A 260 5.22 23.53 -5.80
C LEU A 260 4.89 24.21 -7.13
N SER A 261 5.51 23.75 -8.23
CA SER A 261 5.27 24.27 -9.58
C SER A 261 3.83 24.11 -10.04
N SER A 262 3.09 23.16 -9.48
CA SER A 262 1.67 22.92 -9.81
C SER A 262 0.76 24.06 -9.34
N ARG A 263 1.19 24.85 -8.35
CA ARG A 263 0.38 25.87 -7.63
C ARG A 263 -0.90 25.33 -6.98
N ARG A 264 -1.02 24.02 -6.84
CA ARG A 264 -2.15 23.29 -6.21
C ARG A 264 -1.60 22.35 -5.15
N PHE A 265 -0.91 22.88 -4.17
CA PHE A 265 -0.27 22.12 -3.10
C PHE A 265 -0.91 22.39 -1.75
N GLY A 266 -0.73 21.49 -0.82
CA GLY A 266 -1.27 21.55 0.54
C GLY A 266 -0.22 21.20 1.60
N PRO A 267 -0.64 20.67 2.75
CA PRO A 267 0.20 20.55 3.94
C PRO A 267 1.40 19.61 3.77
N TYR A 268 1.29 18.53 3.03
CA TYR A 268 2.42 17.61 2.84
C TYR A 268 3.53 18.23 1.99
N THR A 269 3.16 18.92 0.92
CA THR A 269 4.13 19.65 0.08
C THR A 269 4.85 20.74 0.86
N LEU A 270 4.14 21.50 1.71
CA LEU A 270 4.76 22.54 2.55
C LEU A 270 5.73 21.95 3.58
N GLN A 271 5.36 20.85 4.23
CA GLN A 271 6.26 20.13 5.15
C GLN A 271 7.48 19.59 4.41
N ALA A 272 7.29 19.06 3.20
CA ALA A 272 8.39 18.58 2.36
C ALA A 272 9.34 19.71 1.96
N ALA A 273 8.81 20.90 1.62
CA ALA A 273 9.62 22.06 1.31
C ALA A 273 10.51 22.50 2.49
N ILE A 274 9.94 22.53 3.70
CA ILE A 274 10.72 22.80 4.92
C ILE A 274 11.81 21.72 5.11
N ALA A 275 11.46 20.44 4.94
CA ALA A 275 12.42 19.35 5.07
C ALA A 275 13.53 19.42 4.01
N ALA A 276 13.23 19.88 2.78
CA ALA A 276 14.21 20.06 1.71
C ALA A 276 15.24 21.14 2.06
N VAL A 277 14.81 22.30 2.57
CA VAL A 277 15.71 23.38 3.01
C VAL A 277 16.72 22.89 4.05
N HIS A 278 16.27 22.06 5.00
CA HIS A 278 17.17 21.42 5.96
C HIS A 278 18.11 20.38 5.34
N ALA A 279 17.61 19.59 4.39
CA ALA A 279 18.35 18.50 3.79
C ALA A 279 19.43 18.96 2.79
N GLU A 280 19.21 20.07 2.11
CA GLU A 280 20.12 20.65 1.12
C GLU A 280 21.25 21.44 1.76
N ALA A 281 21.03 22.02 2.95
CA ALA A 281 22.06 22.80 3.65
C ALA A 281 23.26 21.90 4.03
N PRO A 282 24.49 22.32 3.77
CA PRO A 282 25.70 21.57 4.15
C PRO A 282 25.85 21.37 5.65
N THR A 283 25.46 22.40 6.44
CA THR A 283 25.47 22.37 7.91
C THR A 283 24.19 22.94 8.47
N ALA A 284 23.91 22.70 9.76
CA ALA A 284 22.73 23.25 10.43
C ALA A 284 22.77 24.81 10.46
N ALA A 285 23.95 25.40 10.57
CA ALA A 285 24.12 26.87 10.58
C ALA A 285 23.88 27.53 9.23
N GLU A 286 24.00 26.77 8.13
CA GLU A 286 23.79 27.25 6.75
C GLU A 286 22.38 27.01 6.24
N THR A 287 21.47 26.51 7.12
CA THR A 287 20.05 26.35 6.75
C THR A 287 19.42 27.72 6.51
N ASP A 288 18.78 27.90 5.35
CA ASP A 288 18.04 29.12 5.02
C ASP A 288 16.71 29.16 5.81
N TRP A 289 16.66 30.02 6.81
CA TRP A 289 15.49 30.20 7.67
C TRP A 289 14.52 31.30 7.17
N ARG A 290 14.76 31.88 5.99
CA ARG A 290 13.96 32.93 5.40
C ARG A 290 13.09 32.43 4.28
#